data_c589b06be33191a9e4e7c22fd27c9014
#
_entry.id   c589b06be33191a9e4e7c22fd27c9014
#
_cell.length_a   1.000
_cell.length_b   1.000
_cell.length_c   1.000
_cell.angle_alpha   90.00
_cell.angle_beta   90.00
_cell.angle_gamma   90.00
#
_symmetry.space_group_name_H-M   'P 1'
#
loop_
_entity.id
_entity.type
_entity.pdbx_description
1 polymer ?
#
loop_
_entity_poly.entity_id
_entity_poly.type
_entity_poly.pdbx_seq_one_letter_code
_entity_poly.pdbx_strand_id
1 'polypeptide(L)'
;MSDQATRPARTPANRRKAAVDDSEALGIRERNLRLILKAASQEFAAKGFQAARTEDIAARVGLPKANVYYYFQNKRNLYARVLETLVEPLLQAAALLRAELPPEQALPAYIQARMRVAREHPHTYKAVLGEMLLGARQLPAPCGERLRQAAQDNLACLRSWMERGLIATADPQHLLLFLWSATQAHTHFGWQASLITGKTRPAEADYRAVAESVSRLVLGALAVDGARGRLRPFPL
;
A
#
# COMPACT_ATOMS: atom_id res chain seq x y z
N MET A 1 60.86 27.54 -0.19
CA MET A 1 60.27 27.74 1.11
C MET A 1 58.75 27.72 0.92
N SER A 2 58.15 26.57 1.22
CA SER A 2 56.71 26.33 0.97
C SER A 2 55.96 26.55 2.28
N ASP A 3 55.07 27.52 2.29
CA ASP A 3 54.21 27.82 3.40
C ASP A 3 52.97 26.91 3.37
N GLN A 4 52.96 25.90 4.21
CA GLN A 4 51.79 25.06 4.41
C GLN A 4 50.92 25.70 5.49
N ALA A 5 49.87 26.43 5.09
CA ALA A 5 48.85 26.94 5.97
C ALA A 5 48.04 25.78 6.61
N THR A 6 48.34 25.48 7.86
CA THR A 6 47.65 24.49 8.68
C THR A 6 46.21 24.98 9.02
N ARG A 7 45.23 24.28 8.50
CA ARG A 7 43.79 24.54 8.76
C ARG A 7 43.51 24.28 10.27
N PRO A 8 42.95 25.24 11.04
CA PRO A 8 42.73 25.07 12.46
C PRO A 8 41.73 23.93 12.76
N ALA A 9 42.07 23.05 13.71
CA ALA A 9 41.24 21.97 14.19
C ALA A 9 39.98 22.51 14.85
N ARG A 10 38.80 22.09 14.43
CA ARG A 10 37.51 22.48 15.01
C ARG A 10 37.42 22.02 16.47
N THR A 11 37.08 22.94 17.39
CA THR A 11 36.90 22.66 18.81
C THR A 11 35.69 21.72 19.07
N PRO A 12 35.68 20.93 20.18
CA PRO A 12 34.60 20.00 20.50
C PRO A 12 33.21 20.66 20.58
N ALA A 13 33.12 21.91 21.02
CA ALA A 13 31.89 22.70 21.06
C ALA A 13 31.34 22.99 19.64
N ASN A 14 32.20 23.28 18.69
CA ASN A 14 31.81 23.52 17.28
C ASN A 14 31.36 22.22 16.56
N ARG A 15 31.90 21.06 16.97
CA ARG A 15 31.44 19.76 16.45
C ARG A 15 30.04 19.40 16.97
N ARG A 16 29.75 19.70 18.27
CA ARG A 16 28.40 19.45 18.83
C ARG A 16 27.35 20.37 18.22
N LYS A 17 27.66 21.64 18.01
CA LYS A 17 26.73 22.58 17.37
C LYS A 17 26.43 22.20 15.91
N ALA A 18 27.44 21.83 15.15
CA ALA A 18 27.25 21.33 13.77
C ALA A 18 26.42 20.03 13.73
N ALA A 19 26.62 19.09 14.65
CA ALA A 19 25.85 17.85 14.71
C ALA A 19 24.37 18.08 15.10
N VAL A 20 24.08 19.10 15.93
CA VAL A 20 22.70 19.49 16.27
C VAL A 20 22.04 20.17 15.09
N ASP A 21 22.72 21.10 14.42
CA ASP A 21 22.23 21.77 13.20
C ASP A 21 21.96 20.77 12.07
N ASP A 22 22.84 19.78 11.87
CA ASP A 22 22.65 18.71 10.88
C ASP A 22 21.44 17.80 11.21
N SER A 23 21.25 17.49 12.50
CA SER A 23 20.10 16.68 12.96
C SER A 23 18.77 17.42 12.77
N GLU A 24 18.75 18.73 13.05
CA GLU A 24 17.57 19.59 12.88
C GLU A 24 17.24 19.78 11.41
N ALA A 25 18.25 20.00 10.56
CA ALA A 25 18.10 20.09 9.10
C ALA A 25 17.57 18.78 8.48
N LEU A 26 18.05 17.61 8.96
CA LEU A 26 17.53 16.30 8.56
C LEU A 26 16.05 16.13 8.97
N GLY A 27 15.69 16.54 10.19
CA GLY A 27 14.31 16.50 10.67
C GLY A 27 13.35 17.37 9.83
N ILE A 28 13.78 18.58 9.47
CA ILE A 28 13.02 19.49 8.58
C ILE A 28 12.86 18.87 7.18
N ARG A 29 13.94 18.31 6.63
CA ARG A 29 13.91 17.65 5.31
C ARG A 29 12.92 16.49 5.26
N GLU A 30 12.96 15.60 6.25
CA GLU A 30 12.05 14.47 6.34
C GLU A 30 10.59 14.89 6.52
N ARG A 31 10.35 15.93 7.35
CA ARG A 31 9.03 16.51 7.53
C ARG A 31 8.47 17.04 6.22
N ASN A 32 9.25 17.84 5.49
CA ASN A 32 8.84 18.39 4.19
C ASN A 32 8.57 17.28 3.18
N LEU A 33 9.42 16.26 3.11
CA LEU A 33 9.24 15.10 2.23
C LEU A 33 7.92 14.38 2.51
N ARG A 34 7.59 14.12 3.79
CA ARG A 34 6.30 13.52 4.19
C ARG A 34 5.10 14.40 3.84
N LEU A 35 5.21 15.72 4.05
CA LEU A 35 4.13 16.65 3.71
C LEU A 35 3.88 16.69 2.20
N ILE A 36 4.94 16.77 1.39
CA ILE A 36 4.82 16.77 -0.09
C ILE A 36 4.22 15.46 -0.57
N LEU A 37 4.68 14.29 -0.08
CA LEU A 37 4.12 12.99 -0.47
C LEU A 37 2.65 12.85 -0.10
N LYS A 38 2.24 13.33 1.07
CA LYS A 38 0.84 13.35 1.50
C LYS A 38 -0.02 14.23 0.59
N ALA A 39 0.42 15.44 0.28
CA ALA A 39 -0.30 16.34 -0.63
C ALA A 39 -0.35 15.79 -2.06
N ALA A 40 0.77 15.20 -2.52
CA ALA A 40 0.85 14.57 -3.84
C ALA A 40 -0.10 13.37 -3.96
N SER A 41 -0.19 12.51 -2.92
CA SER A 41 -1.13 11.38 -2.94
C SER A 41 -2.58 11.85 -3.07
N GLN A 42 -2.96 12.95 -2.40
CA GLN A 42 -4.29 13.55 -2.52
C GLN A 42 -4.56 14.10 -3.93
N GLU A 43 -3.59 14.82 -4.49
CA GLU A 43 -3.70 15.42 -5.81
C GLU A 43 -3.79 14.35 -6.91
N PHE A 44 -2.92 13.34 -6.86
CA PHE A 44 -2.94 12.21 -7.81
C PHE A 44 -4.20 11.35 -7.67
N ALA A 45 -4.70 11.14 -6.45
CA ALA A 45 -5.96 10.42 -6.22
C ALA A 45 -7.18 11.15 -6.79
N ALA A 46 -7.15 12.50 -6.77
CA ALA A 46 -8.25 13.33 -7.26
C ALA A 46 -8.24 13.50 -8.78
N LYS A 47 -7.06 13.74 -9.37
CA LYS A 47 -6.92 14.17 -10.77
C LYS A 47 -6.22 13.14 -11.68
N GLY A 48 -5.64 12.09 -11.11
CA GLY A 48 -4.76 11.17 -11.83
C GLY A 48 -3.40 11.78 -12.16
N PHE A 49 -2.50 10.96 -12.71
CA PHE A 49 -1.14 11.41 -13.05
C PHE A 49 -1.12 12.54 -14.07
N GLN A 50 -1.93 12.48 -15.13
CA GLN A 50 -1.84 13.44 -16.23
C GLN A 50 -2.27 14.86 -15.81
N ALA A 51 -3.43 14.99 -15.16
CA ALA A 51 -4.03 16.29 -14.83
C ALA A 51 -3.49 16.90 -13.52
N ALA A 52 -2.84 16.13 -12.65
CA ALA A 52 -2.23 16.64 -11.43
C ALA A 52 -1.09 17.62 -11.73
N ARG A 53 -1.00 18.71 -10.96
CA ARG A 53 0.00 19.77 -11.11
C ARG A 53 0.87 19.87 -9.88
N THR A 54 2.18 19.97 -10.08
CA THR A 54 3.15 20.15 -8.99
C THR A 54 2.99 21.48 -8.26
N GLU A 55 2.46 22.50 -8.95
CA GLU A 55 2.11 23.79 -8.38
C GLU A 55 1.02 23.64 -7.31
N ASP A 56 -0.04 22.88 -7.62
CA ASP A 56 -1.16 22.64 -6.69
C ASP A 56 -0.68 21.86 -5.46
N ILE A 57 0.24 20.90 -5.66
CA ILE A 57 0.86 20.14 -4.56
C ILE A 57 1.69 21.07 -3.66
N ALA A 58 2.54 21.93 -4.25
CA ALA A 58 3.37 22.87 -3.53
C ALA A 58 2.53 23.89 -2.73
N ALA A 59 1.51 24.46 -3.35
CA ALA A 59 0.57 25.40 -2.71
C ALA A 59 -0.13 24.77 -1.51
N ARG A 60 -0.54 23.50 -1.61
CA ARG A 60 -1.23 22.75 -0.54
C ARG A 60 -0.39 22.59 0.71
N VAL A 61 0.94 22.54 0.59
CA VAL A 61 1.87 22.39 1.72
C VAL A 61 2.55 23.70 2.13
N GLY A 62 2.20 24.81 1.46
CA GLY A 62 2.79 26.12 1.74
C GLY A 62 4.28 26.22 1.38
N LEU A 63 4.73 25.43 0.41
CA LEU A 63 6.13 25.44 -0.05
C LEU A 63 6.25 26.03 -1.46
N PRO A 64 7.34 26.71 -1.78
CA PRO A 64 7.66 27.09 -3.17
C PRO A 64 7.72 25.86 -4.07
N LYS A 65 7.25 25.98 -5.32
CA LYS A 65 7.35 24.93 -6.35
C LYS A 65 8.77 24.36 -6.49
N ALA A 66 9.79 25.23 -6.39
CA ALA A 66 11.20 24.85 -6.45
C ALA A 66 11.56 23.78 -5.40
N ASN A 67 10.95 23.80 -4.22
CA ASN A 67 11.20 22.80 -3.19
C ASN A 67 10.70 21.41 -3.61
N VAL A 68 9.56 21.32 -4.28
CA VAL A 68 9.04 20.04 -4.81
C VAL A 68 10.04 19.45 -5.82
N TYR A 69 10.57 20.28 -6.73
CA TYR A 69 11.58 19.85 -7.70
C TYR A 69 12.93 19.52 -7.06
N TYR A 70 13.30 20.22 -6.00
CA TYR A 70 14.50 19.90 -5.23
C TYR A 70 14.44 18.48 -4.64
N TYR A 71 13.27 18.07 -4.12
CA TYR A 71 13.11 16.73 -3.51
C TYR A 71 12.90 15.62 -4.56
N PHE A 72 12.19 15.91 -5.65
CA PHE A 72 11.70 14.85 -6.55
C PHE A 72 12.13 15.02 -8.01
N GLN A 73 12.84 16.11 -8.36
CA GLN A 73 13.34 16.44 -9.70
C GLN A 73 12.22 16.67 -10.74
N ASN A 74 11.21 15.81 -10.81
CA ASN A 74 10.09 15.93 -11.76
C ASN A 74 8.82 15.25 -11.22
N LYS A 75 7.70 15.50 -11.90
CA LYS A 75 6.38 14.95 -11.52
C LYS A 75 6.34 13.41 -11.55
N ARG A 76 7.05 12.79 -12.49
CA ARG A 76 7.10 11.33 -12.62
C ARG A 76 7.77 10.70 -11.40
N ASN A 77 8.90 11.23 -10.97
CA ASN A 77 9.60 10.73 -9.79
C ASN A 77 8.78 10.94 -8.52
N LEU A 78 8.09 12.09 -8.39
CA LEU A 78 7.17 12.32 -7.28
C LEU A 78 6.04 11.29 -7.28
N TYR A 79 5.45 11.01 -8.44
CA TYR A 79 4.38 10.01 -8.57
C TYR A 79 4.88 8.62 -8.23
N ALA A 80 6.02 8.20 -8.77
CA ALA A 80 6.65 6.92 -8.44
C ALA A 80 6.88 6.77 -6.94
N ARG A 81 7.40 7.82 -6.27
CA ARG A 81 7.58 7.82 -4.81
C ARG A 81 6.26 7.73 -4.05
N VAL A 82 5.19 8.35 -4.54
CA VAL A 82 3.85 8.17 -3.94
C VAL A 82 3.40 6.71 -4.07
N LEU A 83 3.55 6.08 -5.24
CA LEU A 83 3.17 4.68 -5.44
C LEU A 83 4.00 3.74 -4.53
N GLU A 84 5.29 3.97 -4.41
CA GLU A 84 6.20 3.19 -3.56
C GLU A 84 5.77 3.18 -2.08
N THR A 85 5.17 4.26 -1.57
CA THR A 85 4.77 4.33 -0.15
C THR A 85 3.70 3.30 0.22
N LEU A 86 2.99 2.72 -0.76
CA LEU A 86 2.00 1.68 -0.51
C LEU A 86 2.58 0.26 -0.61
N VAL A 87 3.75 0.10 -1.25
CA VAL A 87 4.32 -1.23 -1.52
C VAL A 87 4.61 -1.97 -0.22
N GLU A 88 5.32 -1.34 0.71
CA GLU A 88 5.69 -1.96 1.98
C GLU A 88 4.47 -2.37 2.83
N PRO A 89 3.46 -1.50 3.05
CA PRO A 89 2.21 -1.91 3.71
C PRO A 89 1.51 -3.10 3.03
N LEU A 90 1.50 -3.16 1.69
CA LEU A 90 0.91 -4.28 0.97
C LEU A 90 1.71 -5.58 1.13
N LEU A 91 3.04 -5.50 1.13
CA LEU A 91 3.91 -6.66 1.38
C LEU A 91 3.78 -7.19 2.80
N GLN A 92 3.69 -6.29 3.80
CA GLN A 92 3.45 -6.68 5.19
C GLN A 92 2.09 -7.39 5.34
N ALA A 93 1.05 -6.93 4.66
CA ALA A 93 -0.23 -7.62 4.63
C ALA A 93 -0.11 -8.99 3.94
N ALA A 94 0.59 -9.07 2.80
CA ALA A 94 0.79 -10.32 2.05
C ALA A 94 1.53 -11.38 2.88
N ALA A 95 2.50 -10.97 3.68
CA ALA A 95 3.30 -11.86 4.54
C ALA A 95 2.50 -12.55 5.66
N LEU A 96 1.21 -12.20 5.86
CA LEU A 96 0.32 -12.85 6.83
C LEU A 96 -0.31 -14.15 6.29
N LEU A 97 -0.34 -14.36 4.95
CA LEU A 97 -0.69 -15.65 4.37
C LEU A 97 0.52 -16.57 4.42
N ARG A 98 0.56 -17.40 5.46
CA ARG A 98 1.67 -18.32 5.75
C ARG A 98 1.16 -19.74 5.83
N ALA A 99 1.78 -20.65 5.08
CA ALA A 99 1.36 -22.05 5.00
C ALA A 99 1.47 -22.80 6.34
N GLU A 100 2.35 -22.32 7.25
CA GLU A 100 2.54 -22.88 8.59
C GLU A 100 1.39 -22.53 9.55
N LEU A 101 0.64 -21.46 9.27
CA LEU A 101 -0.50 -21.04 10.10
C LEU A 101 -1.78 -21.73 9.63
N PRO A 102 -2.72 -22.00 10.56
CA PRO A 102 -4.05 -22.45 10.20
C PRO A 102 -4.79 -21.40 9.36
N PRO A 103 -5.57 -21.80 8.32
CA PRO A 103 -6.35 -20.87 7.50
C PRO A 103 -7.27 -19.95 8.30
N GLU A 104 -7.86 -20.45 9.39
CA GLU A 104 -8.75 -19.72 10.28
C GLU A 104 -8.07 -18.55 11.01
N GLN A 105 -6.74 -18.58 11.13
CA GLN A 105 -5.93 -17.50 11.69
C GLN A 105 -5.38 -16.59 10.59
N ALA A 106 -4.79 -17.18 9.56
CA ALA A 106 -4.04 -16.44 8.53
C ALA A 106 -4.97 -15.64 7.61
N LEU A 107 -6.10 -16.20 7.15
CA LEU A 107 -7.02 -15.49 6.25
C LEU A 107 -7.65 -14.25 6.89
N PRO A 108 -8.23 -14.31 8.12
CA PRO A 108 -8.72 -13.10 8.76
C PRO A 108 -7.64 -12.05 9.03
N ALA A 109 -6.44 -12.46 9.45
CA ALA A 109 -5.33 -11.55 9.68
C ALA A 109 -4.91 -10.82 8.40
N TYR A 110 -4.80 -11.56 7.29
CA TYR A 110 -4.53 -11.02 5.96
C TYR A 110 -5.61 -10.02 5.51
N ILE A 111 -6.88 -10.41 5.59
CA ILE A 111 -8.03 -9.58 5.19
C ILE A 111 -8.04 -8.28 6.01
N GLN A 112 -7.89 -8.38 7.34
CA GLN A 112 -7.84 -7.23 8.24
C GLN A 112 -6.67 -6.30 7.92
N ALA A 113 -5.48 -6.85 7.64
CA ALA A 113 -4.31 -6.06 7.28
C ALA A 113 -4.53 -5.30 5.97
N ARG A 114 -5.10 -5.93 4.95
CA ARG A 114 -5.44 -5.26 3.68
C ARG A 114 -6.47 -4.14 3.88
N MET A 115 -7.50 -4.37 4.68
CA MET A 115 -8.49 -3.35 5.03
C MET A 115 -7.86 -2.19 5.82
N ARG A 116 -6.89 -2.47 6.70
CA ARG A 116 -6.12 -1.46 7.41
C ARG A 116 -5.31 -0.59 6.45
N VAL A 117 -4.61 -1.20 5.50
CA VAL A 117 -3.85 -0.45 4.46
C VAL A 117 -4.77 0.49 3.68
N ALA A 118 -5.95 0.03 3.27
CA ALA A 118 -6.93 0.86 2.57
C ALA A 118 -7.43 2.05 3.42
N ARG A 119 -7.65 1.83 4.72
CA ARG A 119 -8.06 2.86 5.68
C ARG A 119 -6.97 3.89 5.96
N GLU A 120 -5.74 3.44 6.17
CA GLU A 120 -4.63 4.30 6.59
C GLU A 120 -4.02 5.10 5.43
N HIS A 121 -4.14 4.58 4.20
CA HIS A 121 -3.58 5.17 3.00
C HIS A 121 -4.61 5.44 1.89
N PRO A 122 -5.79 6.04 2.16
CA PRO A 122 -6.91 6.06 1.21
C PRO A 122 -6.57 6.74 -0.11
N HIS A 123 -5.81 7.83 -0.08
CA HIS A 123 -5.43 8.55 -1.30
C HIS A 123 -4.35 7.81 -2.09
N THR A 124 -3.30 7.34 -1.42
CA THR A 124 -2.23 6.55 -2.08
C THR A 124 -2.81 5.27 -2.67
N TYR A 125 -3.69 4.61 -1.92
CA TYR A 125 -4.35 3.40 -2.39
C TYR A 125 -5.15 3.65 -3.66
N LYS A 126 -5.94 4.75 -3.71
CA LYS A 126 -6.70 5.15 -4.90
C LYS A 126 -5.77 5.47 -6.08
N ALA A 127 -4.64 6.15 -5.86
CA ALA A 127 -3.67 6.45 -6.91
C ALA A 127 -3.04 5.15 -7.46
N VAL A 128 -2.65 4.21 -6.59
CA VAL A 128 -2.09 2.90 -6.99
C VAL A 128 -3.11 2.09 -7.77
N LEU A 129 -4.37 2.06 -7.34
CA LEU A 129 -5.42 1.35 -8.07
C LEU A 129 -5.67 1.95 -9.46
N GLY A 130 -5.68 3.29 -9.58
CA GLY A 130 -5.77 3.96 -10.87
C GLY A 130 -4.61 3.59 -11.80
N GLU A 131 -3.40 3.49 -11.25
CA GLU A 131 -2.21 3.08 -12.00
C GLU A 131 -2.27 1.59 -12.43
N MET A 132 -2.77 0.71 -11.56
CA MET A 132 -2.97 -0.72 -11.89
C MET A 132 -3.95 -0.91 -13.04
N LEU A 133 -5.04 -0.14 -13.09
CA LEU A 133 -5.99 -0.16 -14.21
C LEU A 133 -5.35 0.25 -15.55
N LEU A 134 -4.28 1.05 -15.50
CA LEU A 134 -3.51 1.48 -16.68
C LEU A 134 -2.30 0.58 -16.97
N GLY A 135 -2.20 -0.59 -16.31
CA GLY A 135 -1.13 -1.56 -16.48
C GLY A 135 0.15 -1.23 -15.70
N ALA A 136 0.05 -0.43 -14.64
CA ALA A 136 1.13 -0.12 -13.68
C ALA A 136 2.41 0.45 -14.32
N ARG A 137 2.28 1.25 -15.38
CA ARG A 137 3.39 1.75 -16.21
C ARG A 137 4.35 2.70 -15.48
N GLN A 138 3.87 3.38 -14.42
CA GLN A 138 4.67 4.33 -13.64
C GLN A 138 5.16 3.70 -12.31
N LEU A 139 4.73 2.46 -12.00
CA LEU A 139 5.25 1.76 -10.84
C LEU A 139 6.71 1.35 -11.11
N PRO A 140 7.66 1.68 -10.21
CA PRO A 140 9.04 1.25 -10.39
C PRO A 140 9.17 -0.26 -10.50
N ALA A 141 9.97 -0.73 -11.45
CA ALA A 141 10.12 -2.17 -11.73
C ALA A 141 10.49 -3.01 -10.48
N PRO A 142 11.39 -2.56 -9.57
CA PRO A 142 11.67 -3.31 -8.34
C PRO A 142 10.44 -3.47 -7.43
N CYS A 143 9.55 -2.46 -7.40
CA CYS A 143 8.31 -2.53 -6.62
C CYS A 143 7.34 -3.56 -7.22
N GLY A 144 7.19 -3.55 -8.54
CA GLY A 144 6.38 -4.52 -9.27
C GLY A 144 6.88 -5.95 -9.06
N GLU A 145 8.20 -6.15 -9.07
CA GLU A 145 8.81 -7.46 -8.82
C GLU A 145 8.54 -7.99 -7.41
N ARG A 146 8.72 -7.14 -6.39
CA ARG A 146 8.42 -7.51 -5.00
C ARG A 146 6.95 -7.86 -4.80
N LEU A 147 6.02 -7.12 -5.40
CA LEU A 147 4.59 -7.41 -5.35
C LEU A 147 4.24 -8.72 -6.08
N ARG A 148 4.91 -9.00 -7.22
CA ARG A 148 4.75 -10.27 -7.94
C ARG A 148 5.23 -11.44 -7.11
N GLN A 149 6.39 -11.34 -6.48
CA GLN A 149 6.92 -12.40 -5.61
C GLN A 149 5.94 -12.66 -4.44
N ALA A 150 5.46 -11.62 -3.77
CA ALA A 150 4.48 -11.77 -2.69
C ALA A 150 3.18 -12.45 -3.16
N ALA A 151 2.73 -12.17 -4.38
CA ALA A 151 1.57 -12.85 -4.97
C ALA A 151 1.85 -14.34 -5.20
N GLN A 152 3.04 -14.71 -5.71
CA GLN A 152 3.43 -16.11 -5.88
C GLN A 152 3.53 -16.86 -4.54
N ASP A 153 4.09 -16.22 -3.51
CA ASP A 153 4.16 -16.79 -2.16
C ASP A 153 2.76 -17.05 -1.60
N ASN A 154 1.83 -16.11 -1.79
CA ASN A 154 0.44 -16.28 -1.37
C ASN A 154 -0.25 -17.42 -2.13
N LEU A 155 -0.01 -17.55 -3.44
CA LEU A 155 -0.53 -18.68 -4.23
C LEU A 155 0.03 -20.02 -3.75
N ALA A 156 1.33 -20.07 -3.41
CA ALA A 156 1.95 -21.27 -2.85
C ALA A 156 1.33 -21.65 -1.49
N CYS A 157 1.06 -20.66 -0.65
CA CYS A 157 0.37 -20.86 0.63
C CYS A 157 -1.03 -21.48 0.42
N LEU A 158 -1.85 -20.91 -0.46
CA LEU A 158 -3.19 -21.41 -0.75
C LEU A 158 -3.17 -22.83 -1.32
N ARG A 159 -2.24 -23.15 -2.23
CA ARG A 159 -2.05 -24.51 -2.76
C ARG A 159 -1.69 -25.48 -1.65
N SER A 160 -0.74 -25.14 -0.80
CA SER A 160 -0.31 -25.98 0.33
C SER A 160 -1.48 -26.29 1.28
N TRP A 161 -2.34 -25.33 1.57
CA TRP A 161 -3.53 -25.58 2.40
C TRP A 161 -4.52 -26.53 1.71
N MET A 162 -4.74 -26.39 0.39
CA MET A 162 -5.60 -27.31 -0.39
C MET A 162 -5.03 -28.72 -0.43
N GLU A 163 -3.74 -28.87 -0.70
CA GLU A 163 -3.03 -30.18 -0.74
C GLU A 163 -3.06 -30.89 0.62
N ARG A 164 -2.98 -30.13 1.72
CA ARG A 164 -3.08 -30.65 3.08
C ARG A 164 -4.51 -30.87 3.56
N GLY A 165 -5.50 -30.57 2.75
CA GLY A 165 -6.92 -30.69 3.10
C GLY A 165 -7.37 -29.74 4.21
N LEU A 166 -6.67 -28.62 4.42
CA LEU A 166 -7.03 -27.61 5.42
C LEU A 166 -8.11 -26.66 4.90
N ILE A 167 -8.24 -26.52 3.59
CA ILE A 167 -9.32 -25.80 2.91
C ILE A 167 -9.83 -26.63 1.74
N ALA A 168 -11.07 -26.37 1.33
CA ALA A 168 -11.67 -27.00 0.16
C ALA A 168 -10.89 -26.62 -1.13
N THR A 169 -10.86 -27.54 -2.09
CA THR A 169 -10.20 -27.31 -3.39
C THR A 169 -10.91 -26.21 -4.16
N ALA A 170 -10.16 -25.22 -4.59
CA ALA A 170 -10.59 -24.11 -5.43
C ALA A 170 -9.44 -23.73 -6.38
N ASP A 171 -9.71 -22.87 -7.36
CA ASP A 171 -8.65 -22.25 -8.12
C ASP A 171 -7.93 -21.19 -7.24
N PRO A 172 -6.62 -21.36 -6.92
CA PRO A 172 -5.93 -20.46 -6.01
C PRO A 172 -5.75 -19.06 -6.59
N GLN A 173 -5.70 -18.90 -7.92
CA GLN A 173 -5.56 -17.60 -8.58
C GLN A 173 -6.87 -16.82 -8.46
N HIS A 174 -8.01 -17.46 -8.74
CA HIS A 174 -9.32 -16.84 -8.59
C HIS A 174 -9.64 -16.52 -7.12
N LEU A 175 -9.26 -17.41 -6.20
CA LEU A 175 -9.40 -17.13 -4.77
C LEU A 175 -8.60 -15.91 -4.33
N LEU A 176 -7.33 -15.79 -4.77
CA LEU A 176 -6.50 -14.63 -4.43
C LEU A 176 -7.04 -13.33 -5.06
N LEU A 177 -7.50 -13.38 -6.31
CA LEU A 177 -8.15 -12.24 -6.98
C LEU A 177 -9.44 -11.83 -6.26
N PHE A 178 -10.25 -12.80 -5.81
CA PHE A 178 -11.45 -12.52 -5.01
C PHE A 178 -11.09 -11.82 -3.70
N LEU A 179 -10.10 -12.31 -2.97
CA LEU A 179 -9.62 -11.66 -1.74
C LEU A 179 -9.15 -10.23 -1.98
N TRP A 180 -8.44 -9.98 -3.07
CA TRP A 180 -8.03 -8.63 -3.44
C TRP A 180 -9.23 -7.74 -3.76
N SER A 181 -10.15 -8.20 -4.59
CA SER A 181 -11.35 -7.45 -5.00
C SER A 181 -12.23 -7.11 -3.80
N ALA A 182 -12.51 -8.09 -2.93
CA ALA A 182 -13.34 -7.88 -1.74
C ALA A 182 -12.74 -6.86 -0.76
N THR A 183 -11.41 -6.88 -0.58
CA THR A 183 -10.73 -5.94 0.33
C THR A 183 -10.49 -4.56 -0.28
N GLN A 184 -10.65 -4.40 -1.59
CA GLN A 184 -10.46 -3.14 -2.30
C GLN A 184 -11.79 -2.42 -2.61
N ALA A 185 -12.92 -3.10 -2.43
CA ALA A 185 -14.23 -2.64 -2.89
C ALA A 185 -14.59 -1.23 -2.43
N HIS A 186 -14.37 -0.89 -1.15
CA HIS A 186 -14.67 0.46 -0.63
C HIS A 186 -13.80 1.57 -1.22
N THR A 187 -12.62 1.25 -1.69
CA THR A 187 -11.72 2.24 -2.32
C THR A 187 -11.96 2.35 -3.82
N HIS A 188 -12.14 1.21 -4.50
CA HIS A 188 -12.42 1.14 -5.93
C HIS A 188 -13.83 1.62 -6.28
N PHE A 189 -14.81 1.12 -5.54
CA PHE A 189 -16.23 1.32 -5.81
C PHE A 189 -16.86 2.26 -4.79
N GLY A 190 -16.13 3.31 -4.37
CA GLY A 190 -16.60 4.24 -3.34
C GLY A 190 -17.96 4.87 -3.65
N TRP A 191 -18.24 5.17 -4.93
CA TRP A 191 -19.54 5.65 -5.35
C TRP A 191 -20.62 4.58 -5.20
N GLN A 192 -20.37 3.35 -5.71
CA GLN A 192 -21.31 2.23 -5.56
C GLN A 192 -21.52 1.86 -4.09
N ALA A 193 -20.44 1.86 -3.30
CA ALA A 193 -20.54 1.62 -1.86
C ALA A 193 -21.43 2.69 -1.19
N SER A 194 -21.37 3.96 -1.62
CA SER A 194 -22.22 5.02 -1.09
C SER A 194 -23.70 4.81 -1.43
N LEU A 195 -24.02 4.26 -2.60
CA LEU A 195 -25.41 3.91 -2.98
C LEU A 195 -26.00 2.84 -2.04
N ILE A 196 -25.19 1.88 -1.62
CA ILE A 196 -25.64 0.76 -0.77
C ILE A 196 -25.69 1.18 0.70
N THR A 197 -24.69 1.92 1.16
CA THR A 197 -24.52 2.23 2.58
C THR A 197 -25.10 3.57 3.00
N GLY A 198 -25.42 4.45 2.04
CA GLY A 198 -25.79 5.85 2.29
C GLY A 198 -24.64 6.73 2.79
N LYS A 199 -23.40 6.19 2.87
CA LYS A 199 -22.24 6.89 3.41
C LYS A 199 -21.29 7.33 2.30
N THR A 200 -20.92 8.60 2.29
CA THR A 200 -19.92 9.15 1.35
C THR A 200 -18.48 8.83 1.77
N ARG A 201 -18.27 8.54 3.05
CA ARG A 201 -16.96 8.12 3.61
C ARG A 201 -17.18 7.00 4.62
N PRO A 202 -16.49 5.86 4.46
CA PRO A 202 -16.56 4.78 5.43
C PRO A 202 -15.86 5.21 6.73
N ALA A 203 -16.45 4.85 7.88
CA ALA A 203 -15.85 4.98 9.19
C ALA A 203 -14.96 3.75 9.49
N GLU A 204 -14.19 3.79 10.57
CA GLU A 204 -13.36 2.64 10.99
C GLU A 204 -14.20 1.36 11.21
N ALA A 205 -15.39 1.51 11.81
CA ALA A 205 -16.31 0.39 12.02
C ALA A 205 -16.75 -0.27 10.71
N ASP A 206 -16.88 0.49 9.61
CA ASP A 206 -17.26 -0.05 8.31
C ASP A 206 -16.15 -0.95 7.74
N TYR A 207 -14.88 -0.52 7.85
CA TYR A 207 -13.73 -1.35 7.44
C TYR A 207 -13.65 -2.65 8.25
N ARG A 208 -13.92 -2.59 9.56
CA ARG A 208 -13.94 -3.76 10.43
C ARG A 208 -15.07 -4.71 10.04
N ALA A 209 -16.29 -4.19 9.85
CA ALA A 209 -17.45 -4.99 9.45
C ALA A 209 -17.24 -5.70 8.10
N VAL A 210 -16.59 -5.03 7.14
CA VAL A 210 -16.21 -5.65 5.86
C VAL A 210 -15.20 -6.78 6.08
N ALA A 211 -14.14 -6.53 6.87
CA ALA A 211 -13.14 -7.56 7.16
C ALA A 211 -13.75 -8.80 7.80
N GLU A 212 -14.64 -8.62 8.77
CA GLU A 212 -15.38 -9.71 9.42
C GLU A 212 -16.30 -10.45 8.46
N SER A 213 -17.03 -9.72 7.62
CA SER A 213 -17.95 -10.31 6.64
C SER A 213 -17.21 -11.13 5.58
N VAL A 214 -16.15 -10.57 5.00
CA VAL A 214 -15.31 -11.27 4.01
C VAL A 214 -14.66 -12.49 4.64
N SER A 215 -14.13 -12.38 5.86
CA SER A 215 -13.52 -13.53 6.56
C SER A 215 -14.51 -14.66 6.78
N ARG A 216 -15.73 -14.35 7.24
CA ARG A 216 -16.80 -15.37 7.45
C ARG A 216 -17.20 -16.03 6.13
N LEU A 217 -17.40 -15.26 5.06
CA LEU A 217 -17.79 -15.78 3.76
C LEU A 217 -16.70 -16.69 3.18
N VAL A 218 -15.44 -16.27 3.25
CA VAL A 218 -14.30 -17.04 2.72
C VAL A 218 -14.10 -18.32 3.52
N LEU A 219 -14.05 -18.24 4.85
CA LEU A 219 -13.87 -19.42 5.69
C LEU A 219 -15.06 -20.38 5.57
N GLY A 220 -16.29 -19.87 5.50
CA GLY A 220 -17.48 -20.70 5.29
C GLY A 220 -17.50 -21.42 3.95
N ALA A 221 -17.05 -20.75 2.86
CA ALA A 221 -16.95 -21.34 1.55
C ALA A 221 -15.80 -22.36 1.42
N LEU A 222 -14.72 -22.15 2.16
CA LEU A 222 -13.53 -23.00 2.15
C LEU A 222 -13.51 -24.08 3.24
N ALA A 223 -14.56 -24.13 4.10
CA ALA A 223 -14.66 -25.15 5.13
C ALA A 223 -14.67 -26.56 4.51
N VAL A 224 -13.83 -27.43 5.04
CA VAL A 224 -13.78 -28.85 4.66
C VAL A 224 -14.77 -29.58 5.57
N ASP A 225 -16.04 -29.68 5.13
CA ASP A 225 -17.01 -30.58 5.74
C ASP A 225 -16.86 -31.97 5.10
N GLY A 226 -16.87 -33.01 5.89
CA GLY A 226 -16.82 -34.40 5.42
C GLY A 226 -17.97 -34.82 4.48
N ALA A 227 -18.94 -33.94 4.19
CA ALA A 227 -20.07 -34.13 3.30
C ALA A 227 -20.16 -33.08 2.15
N ARG A 228 -19.39 -32.00 2.14
CA ARG A 228 -19.48 -30.92 1.13
C ARG A 228 -18.32 -30.86 0.15
N GLY A 229 -17.54 -31.89 0.07
CA GLY A 229 -16.42 -31.95 -0.85
C GLY A 229 -16.83 -31.91 -2.32
N ARG A 230 -16.75 -30.76 -2.93
CA ARG A 230 -16.82 -30.30 -4.33
C ARG A 230 -18.00 -29.37 -4.56
N LEU A 231 -17.67 -28.08 -4.72
CA LEU A 231 -18.56 -27.20 -5.45
C LEU A 231 -18.88 -27.85 -6.79
N ARG A 232 -20.18 -28.10 -7.08
CA ARG A 232 -20.59 -28.60 -8.39
C ARG A 232 -20.12 -27.59 -9.44
N PRO A 233 -19.51 -28.03 -10.56
CA PRO A 233 -19.16 -27.11 -11.63
C PRO A 233 -20.43 -26.39 -12.09
N PHE A 234 -20.38 -25.07 -12.13
CA PHE A 234 -21.42 -24.27 -12.78
C PHE A 234 -21.43 -24.64 -14.25
N PRO A 235 -22.55 -25.06 -14.84
CA PRO A 235 -22.67 -25.18 -16.28
C PRO A 235 -22.56 -23.76 -16.88
N LEU A 236 -21.56 -23.51 -17.72
CA LEU A 236 -21.44 -22.31 -18.54
C LEU A 236 -22.50 -22.35 -19.65
#